data_9ec000913b86d7274cb471af908620df
#
_entry.id   9ec000913b86d7274cb471af908620df
#
_cell.length_a   1.000
_cell.length_b   1.000
_cell.length_c   1.000
_cell.angle_alpha   90.00
_cell.angle_beta   90.00
_cell.angle_gamma   90.00
#
_symmetry.space_group_name_H-M   'P 1'
#
loop_
_entity.id
_entity.type
_entity.pdbx_description
1 polymer ?
#
loop_
_entity_poly.entity_id
_entity_poly.type
_entity_poly.pdbx_seq_one_letter_code
_entity_poly.pdbx_strand_id
1 'polypeptide(L)'
;MPQPDEMASQIHRLGDAEPGEREKAATEIFQQGVEAAGAATEKWLADAELAGLFVMSESNSPETTVGLAVKQENFSRIRIANGSPRLADVPPDLDAEEFELHFERGVRLDILTTKDPQGTGAIAGYLQKFGEGIQQIELLVRELDCATEILRYRFDLEPIYAKTRAGADGTRVNFFLAPTPQGKKVLIELVEAAAMSRGD
;
A
#
# COMPACT_ATOMS: atom_id res chain seq x y z
N MET A 1 3.47 -2.23 15.71
CA MET A 1 3.22 -3.34 14.79
C MET A 1 2.54 -4.45 15.57
N PRO A 2 1.47 -5.03 15.06
CA PRO A 2 0.74 -6.11 15.71
C PRO A 2 1.64 -7.29 16.03
N GLN A 3 1.22 -8.11 16.98
CA GLN A 3 1.87 -9.40 17.23
C GLN A 3 1.63 -10.30 16.00
N PRO A 4 2.59 -11.16 15.62
CA PRO A 4 2.43 -12.04 14.44
C PRO A 4 1.14 -12.85 14.44
N ASP A 5 0.71 -13.32 15.59
CA ASP A 5 -0.53 -14.08 15.75
C ASP A 5 -1.80 -13.24 15.51
N GLU A 6 -1.75 -11.95 15.83
CA GLU A 6 -2.86 -11.02 15.61
C GLU A 6 -3.02 -10.73 14.11
N MET A 7 -1.92 -10.41 13.40
CA MET A 7 -1.95 -10.19 11.95
C MET A 7 -2.41 -11.45 11.21
N ALA A 8 -1.93 -12.62 11.56
CA ALA A 8 -2.37 -13.86 10.95
C ALA A 8 -3.89 -14.10 11.14
N SER A 9 -4.43 -13.78 12.33
CA SER A 9 -5.86 -13.84 12.62
C SER A 9 -6.66 -12.86 11.75
N GLN A 10 -6.18 -11.63 11.58
CA GLN A 10 -6.82 -10.60 10.75
C GLN A 10 -6.83 -11.02 9.28
N ILE A 11 -5.70 -11.51 8.75
CA ILE A 11 -5.61 -12.05 7.39
C ILE A 11 -6.58 -13.23 7.19
N HIS A 12 -6.70 -14.08 8.19
CA HIS A 12 -7.68 -15.17 8.14
C HIS A 12 -9.10 -14.63 8.03
N ARG A 13 -9.49 -13.65 8.83
CA ARG A 13 -10.84 -13.04 8.82
C ARG A 13 -11.15 -12.27 7.55
N LEU A 14 -10.17 -11.73 6.81
CA LEU A 14 -10.40 -11.13 5.49
C LEU A 14 -10.99 -12.12 4.47
N GLY A 15 -10.77 -13.41 4.66
CA GLY A 15 -11.36 -14.46 3.82
C GLY A 15 -12.53 -15.18 4.48
N ASP A 16 -13.16 -14.61 5.51
CA ASP A 16 -14.32 -15.21 6.20
C ASP A 16 -15.57 -15.17 5.31
N ALA A 17 -16.51 -16.09 5.56
CA ALA A 17 -17.80 -16.11 4.88
C ALA A 17 -18.67 -14.90 5.28
N GLU A 18 -18.58 -14.45 6.54
CA GLU A 18 -19.36 -13.36 7.09
C GLU A 18 -18.80 -11.98 6.69
N PRO A 19 -19.56 -11.14 5.96
CA PRO A 19 -19.10 -9.82 5.51
C PRO A 19 -18.63 -8.92 6.65
N GLY A 20 -19.32 -8.94 7.79
CA GLY A 20 -18.96 -8.11 8.95
C GLY A 20 -17.60 -8.45 9.55
N GLU A 21 -17.21 -9.72 9.54
CA GLU A 21 -15.87 -10.14 9.98
C GLU A 21 -14.78 -9.67 9.03
N ARG A 22 -15.04 -9.70 7.71
CA ARG A 22 -14.12 -9.17 6.71
C ARG A 22 -13.91 -7.65 6.85
N GLU A 23 -15.01 -6.90 6.99
CA GLU A 23 -14.95 -5.45 7.16
C GLU A 23 -14.23 -5.03 8.45
N LYS A 24 -14.50 -5.74 9.55
CA LYS A 24 -13.80 -5.52 10.82
C LYS A 24 -12.29 -5.77 10.68
N ALA A 25 -11.90 -6.90 10.08
CA ALA A 25 -10.51 -7.23 9.86
C ALA A 25 -9.82 -6.19 8.94
N ALA A 26 -10.49 -5.78 7.86
CA ALA A 26 -9.97 -4.75 6.96
C ALA A 26 -9.75 -3.41 7.69
N THR A 27 -10.70 -2.99 8.51
CA THR A 27 -10.59 -1.76 9.30
C THR A 27 -9.43 -1.82 10.28
N GLU A 28 -9.24 -2.93 10.99
CA GLU A 28 -8.14 -3.11 11.92
C GLU A 28 -6.77 -3.06 11.20
N ILE A 29 -6.62 -3.75 10.07
CA ILE A 29 -5.38 -3.74 9.26
C ILE A 29 -5.11 -2.33 8.72
N PHE A 30 -6.13 -1.67 8.17
CA PHE A 30 -6.01 -0.33 7.64
C PHE A 30 -5.55 0.68 8.71
N GLN A 31 -6.16 0.65 9.89
CA GLN A 31 -5.76 1.51 11.00
C GLN A 31 -4.31 1.29 11.42
N GLN A 32 -3.86 0.04 11.49
CA GLN A 32 -2.47 -0.29 11.80
C GLN A 32 -1.49 0.24 10.74
N GLY A 33 -1.86 0.17 9.46
CA GLY A 33 -1.07 0.74 8.36
C GLY A 33 -0.98 2.25 8.45
N VAL A 34 -2.11 2.94 8.63
CA VAL A 34 -2.16 4.40 8.81
C VAL A 34 -1.34 4.84 10.01
N GLU A 35 -1.43 4.13 11.14
CA GLU A 35 -0.63 4.41 12.33
C GLU A 35 0.87 4.23 12.07
N ALA A 36 1.25 3.20 11.33
CA ALA A 36 2.66 2.94 10.99
C ALA A 36 3.27 4.07 10.15
N ALA A 37 2.50 4.66 9.23
CA ALA A 37 2.94 5.79 8.40
C ALA A 37 2.77 7.16 9.11
N GLY A 38 1.99 7.23 10.19
CA GLY A 38 1.50 8.47 10.81
C GLY A 38 2.60 9.50 11.10
N ALA A 39 3.70 9.08 11.71
CA ALA A 39 4.79 9.99 12.04
C ALA A 39 5.51 10.58 10.81
N ALA A 40 5.56 9.86 9.70
CA ALA A 40 6.12 10.35 8.46
C ALA A 40 5.14 11.31 7.77
N THR A 41 3.89 10.89 7.63
CA THR A 41 2.84 11.69 6.98
C THR A 41 2.56 12.99 7.71
N GLU A 42 2.57 13.01 9.04
CA GLU A 42 2.43 14.22 9.84
C GLU A 42 3.53 15.26 9.52
N LYS A 43 4.79 14.81 9.41
CA LYS A 43 5.91 15.68 9.03
C LYS A 43 5.77 16.19 7.60
N TRP A 44 5.34 15.35 6.67
CA TRP A 44 5.17 15.70 5.26
C TRP A 44 4.04 16.71 5.06
N LEU A 45 2.95 16.55 5.79
CA LEU A 45 1.82 17.50 5.78
C LEU A 45 2.13 18.84 6.42
N ALA A 46 3.18 18.94 7.23
CA ALA A 46 3.64 20.22 7.77
C ALA A 46 4.38 21.09 6.73
N ASP A 47 4.87 20.51 5.62
CA ASP A 47 5.38 21.24 4.45
C ASP A 47 4.22 21.57 3.52
N ALA A 48 3.90 22.87 3.38
CA ALA A 48 2.72 23.32 2.65
C ALA A 48 2.75 22.96 1.15
N GLU A 49 3.93 22.91 0.53
CA GLU A 49 4.08 22.53 -0.88
C GLU A 49 3.83 21.04 -1.06
N LEU A 50 4.46 20.20 -0.24
CA LEU A 50 4.25 18.76 -0.29
C LEU A 50 2.81 18.40 0.08
N ALA A 51 2.24 19.04 1.11
CA ALA A 51 0.84 18.82 1.50
C ALA A 51 -0.13 19.12 0.36
N GLY A 52 0.14 20.15 -0.46
CA GLY A 52 -0.65 20.51 -1.62
C GLY A 52 -0.64 19.47 -2.75
N LEU A 53 0.34 18.56 -2.76
CA LEU A 53 0.45 17.50 -3.76
C LEU A 53 -0.35 16.24 -3.41
N PHE A 54 -0.66 16.01 -2.14
CA PHE A 54 -1.48 14.86 -1.75
C PHE A 54 -2.93 15.02 -2.23
N VAL A 55 -3.52 13.92 -2.65
CA VAL A 55 -4.97 13.82 -2.81
C VAL A 55 -5.55 13.57 -1.42
N MET A 56 -6.46 14.45 -1.00
CA MET A 56 -7.04 14.38 0.34
C MET A 56 -8.37 13.66 0.30
N SER A 57 -8.59 12.80 1.29
CA SER A 57 -9.87 12.14 1.54
C SER A 57 -10.88 13.11 2.17
N GLU A 58 -12.13 12.68 2.29
CA GLU A 58 -13.18 13.46 2.97
C GLU A 58 -12.87 13.76 4.44
N SER A 59 -12.05 12.94 5.09
CA SER A 59 -11.59 13.14 6.47
C SER A 59 -10.41 14.09 6.60
N ASN A 60 -10.01 14.76 5.51
CA ASN A 60 -8.87 15.68 5.46
C ASN A 60 -7.53 15.03 5.82
N SER A 61 -7.38 13.75 5.51
CA SER A 61 -6.12 12.99 5.53
C SER A 61 -5.74 12.59 4.11
N PRO A 62 -4.46 12.30 3.81
CA PRO A 62 -4.08 11.76 2.51
C PRO A 62 -4.89 10.53 2.15
N GLU A 63 -5.31 10.44 0.89
CA GLU A 63 -5.94 9.25 0.38
C GLU A 63 -4.95 8.10 0.43
N THR A 64 -5.31 7.06 1.21
CA THR A 64 -4.39 6.00 1.64
C THR A 64 -4.94 4.64 1.26
N THR A 65 -4.08 3.77 0.76
CA THR A 65 -4.31 2.33 0.62
C THR A 65 -3.25 1.57 1.43
N VAL A 66 -3.62 0.47 2.07
CA VAL A 66 -2.68 -0.35 2.83
C VAL A 66 -2.39 -1.63 2.07
N GLY A 67 -1.15 -1.80 1.62
CA GLY A 67 -0.68 -2.97 0.89
C GLY A 67 -0.34 -4.12 1.84
N LEU A 68 -1.04 -5.24 1.67
CA LEU A 68 -0.95 -6.44 2.49
C LEU A 68 -0.36 -7.59 1.67
N ALA A 69 0.89 -7.96 1.93
CA ALA A 69 1.50 -9.13 1.30
C ALA A 69 1.03 -10.42 1.98
N VAL A 70 0.48 -11.33 1.16
CA VAL A 70 -0.03 -12.62 1.63
C VAL A 70 0.45 -13.76 0.74
N LYS A 71 0.45 -14.99 1.28
CA LYS A 71 0.75 -16.20 0.52
C LYS A 71 -0.38 -16.47 -0.48
N GLN A 72 -0.06 -17.17 -1.56
CA GLN A 72 -0.99 -17.50 -2.65
C GLN A 72 -2.29 -18.17 -2.17
N GLU A 73 -2.22 -18.97 -1.12
CA GLU A 73 -3.41 -19.60 -0.53
C GLU A 73 -4.37 -18.57 0.07
N ASN A 74 -3.85 -17.65 0.90
CA ASN A 74 -4.65 -16.58 1.48
C ASN A 74 -5.11 -15.57 0.43
N PHE A 75 -4.27 -15.24 -0.55
CA PHE A 75 -4.63 -14.39 -1.68
C PHE A 75 -5.88 -14.90 -2.41
N SER A 76 -5.86 -16.18 -2.80
CA SER A 76 -6.99 -16.82 -3.48
C SER A 76 -8.25 -16.86 -2.62
N ARG A 77 -8.10 -17.22 -1.34
CA ARG A 77 -9.20 -17.29 -0.37
C ARG A 77 -9.85 -15.93 -0.13
N ILE A 78 -9.05 -14.89 0.12
CA ILE A 78 -9.52 -13.53 0.32
C ILE A 78 -10.24 -13.04 -0.94
N ARG A 79 -9.66 -13.25 -2.11
CA ARG A 79 -10.24 -12.83 -3.39
C ARG A 79 -11.62 -13.45 -3.61
N ILE A 80 -11.76 -14.76 -3.40
CA ILE A 80 -13.03 -15.49 -3.55
C ILE A 80 -14.08 -14.96 -2.57
N ALA A 81 -13.72 -14.81 -1.29
CA ALA A 81 -14.64 -14.35 -0.25
C ALA A 81 -15.16 -12.93 -0.50
N ASN A 82 -14.39 -12.10 -1.21
CA ASN A 82 -14.75 -10.71 -1.52
C ASN A 82 -15.27 -10.51 -2.96
N GLY A 83 -15.89 -11.54 -3.55
CA GLY A 83 -16.57 -11.43 -4.84
C GLY A 83 -15.66 -11.50 -6.06
N SER A 84 -14.46 -12.02 -5.92
CA SER A 84 -13.48 -12.21 -6.99
C SER A 84 -13.18 -10.93 -7.78
N PRO A 85 -12.73 -9.83 -7.11
CA PRO A 85 -12.36 -8.62 -7.81
C PRO A 85 -11.34 -8.91 -8.91
N ARG A 86 -11.31 -8.07 -9.94
CA ARG A 86 -10.34 -8.24 -11.02
C ARG A 86 -8.91 -8.13 -10.46
N LEU A 87 -7.98 -8.82 -11.09
CA LEU A 87 -6.57 -8.58 -10.83
C LEU A 87 -6.14 -7.29 -11.54
N ALA A 88 -5.27 -6.54 -10.89
CA ALA A 88 -4.64 -5.38 -11.49
C ALA A 88 -3.69 -5.81 -12.63
N ASP A 89 -3.46 -4.91 -13.56
CA ASP A 89 -2.46 -5.09 -14.63
C ASP A 89 -1.09 -4.66 -14.10
N VAL A 90 -0.38 -5.62 -13.52
CA VAL A 90 0.93 -5.41 -12.89
C VAL A 90 2.03 -5.53 -13.94
N PRO A 91 2.98 -4.58 -14.00
CA PRO A 91 4.13 -4.70 -14.88
C PRO A 91 4.85 -6.05 -14.72
N PRO A 92 5.20 -6.73 -15.84
CA PRO A 92 5.71 -8.10 -15.80
C PRO A 92 6.99 -8.31 -14.99
N ASP A 93 7.79 -7.24 -14.83
CA ASP A 93 9.06 -7.26 -14.10
C ASP A 93 8.89 -7.17 -12.57
N LEU A 94 7.68 -6.94 -12.06
CA LEU A 94 7.42 -6.87 -10.62
C LEU A 94 7.15 -8.24 -9.98
N ASP A 95 6.90 -9.28 -10.76
CA ASP A 95 6.61 -10.64 -10.27
C ASP A 95 5.55 -10.67 -9.14
N ALA A 96 4.50 -9.88 -9.31
CA ALA A 96 3.41 -9.76 -8.35
C ALA A 96 2.05 -10.02 -9.00
N GLU A 97 1.08 -10.40 -8.18
CA GLU A 97 -0.35 -10.34 -8.48
C GLU A 97 -0.98 -9.51 -7.36
N GLU A 98 -1.95 -8.68 -7.72
CA GLU A 98 -2.64 -7.83 -6.75
C GLU A 98 -4.09 -7.58 -7.14
N PHE A 99 -4.89 -7.25 -6.15
CA PHE A 99 -6.25 -6.72 -6.29
C PHE A 99 -6.60 -5.82 -5.12
N GLU A 100 -7.40 -4.82 -5.39
CA GLU A 100 -7.83 -3.86 -4.39
C GLU A 100 -9.19 -4.25 -3.78
N LEU A 101 -9.32 -4.02 -2.47
CA LEU A 101 -10.56 -4.16 -1.70
C LEU A 101 -10.97 -2.79 -1.14
N HIS A 102 -12.22 -2.44 -1.36
CA HIS A 102 -12.82 -1.22 -0.85
C HIS A 102 -13.91 -1.59 0.17
N PHE A 103 -13.82 -1.00 1.36
CA PHE A 103 -14.79 -1.14 2.41
C PHE A 103 -15.39 0.23 2.75
N GLU A 104 -16.36 0.26 3.65
CA GLU A 104 -16.96 1.50 4.10
C GLU A 104 -15.94 2.45 4.73
N ARG A 105 -16.30 3.74 4.83
CA ARG A 105 -15.50 4.79 5.48
C ARG A 105 -14.09 4.99 4.91
N GLY A 106 -13.90 4.69 3.63
CA GLY A 106 -12.63 4.92 2.94
C GLY A 106 -11.53 3.92 3.31
N VAL A 107 -11.87 2.77 3.87
CA VAL A 107 -10.91 1.69 4.13
C VAL A 107 -10.57 1.00 2.81
N ARG A 108 -9.29 1.02 2.44
CA ARG A 108 -8.77 0.41 1.21
C ARG A 108 -7.59 -0.49 1.54
N LEU A 109 -7.64 -1.69 1.01
CA LEU A 109 -6.54 -2.65 1.10
C LEU A 109 -6.15 -3.08 -0.31
N ASP A 110 -4.85 -3.08 -0.57
CA ASP A 110 -4.28 -3.74 -1.73
C ASP A 110 -3.69 -5.08 -1.30
N ILE A 111 -4.22 -6.16 -1.85
CA ILE A 111 -3.82 -7.52 -1.50
C ILE A 111 -2.82 -8.01 -2.53
N LEU A 112 -1.59 -8.23 -2.06
CA LEU A 112 -0.43 -8.57 -2.89
C LEU A 112 0.04 -9.99 -2.66
N THR A 113 0.46 -10.64 -3.72
CA THR A 113 1.16 -11.93 -3.64
C THR A 113 2.25 -12.02 -4.71
N THR A 114 3.14 -12.99 -4.62
CA THR A 114 4.16 -13.27 -5.65
C THR A 114 3.74 -14.47 -6.49
N LYS A 115 4.08 -14.43 -7.78
CA LYS A 115 3.92 -15.58 -8.70
C LYS A 115 4.97 -16.66 -8.43
N ASP A 116 6.16 -16.26 -7.95
CA ASP A 116 7.25 -17.16 -7.58
C ASP A 116 7.65 -16.98 -6.12
N PRO A 117 7.14 -17.79 -5.17
CA PRO A 117 7.47 -17.71 -3.75
C PRO A 117 8.96 -17.95 -3.42
N GLN A 118 9.72 -18.56 -4.33
CA GLN A 118 11.17 -18.78 -4.19
C GLN A 118 12.00 -17.75 -4.97
N GLY A 119 11.32 -16.84 -5.67
CA GLY A 119 11.94 -15.80 -6.47
C GLY A 119 12.61 -14.71 -5.63
N THR A 120 13.20 -13.75 -6.35
CA THR A 120 13.90 -12.59 -5.77
C THR A 120 13.11 -11.30 -5.88
N GLY A 121 11.84 -11.38 -6.29
CA GLY A 121 10.94 -10.24 -6.36
C GLY A 121 10.71 -9.60 -5.00
N ALA A 122 10.28 -8.34 -4.98
CA ALA A 122 10.10 -7.58 -3.74
C ALA A 122 9.10 -8.26 -2.77
N ILE A 123 7.97 -8.75 -3.30
CA ILE A 123 6.95 -9.42 -2.49
C ILE A 123 7.44 -10.78 -2.00
N ALA A 124 8.13 -11.57 -2.86
CA ALA A 124 8.74 -12.84 -2.46
C ALA A 124 9.74 -12.63 -1.32
N GLY A 125 10.64 -11.66 -1.47
CA GLY A 125 11.63 -11.32 -0.43
C GLY A 125 11.00 -10.85 0.88
N TYR A 126 9.91 -10.07 0.81
CA TYR A 126 9.16 -9.66 1.99
C TYR A 126 8.55 -10.88 2.71
N LEU A 127 7.82 -11.73 1.98
CA LEU A 127 7.16 -12.91 2.54
C LEU A 127 8.15 -13.91 3.14
N GLN A 128 9.30 -14.12 2.50
CA GLN A 128 10.37 -14.98 3.02
C GLN A 128 10.96 -14.44 4.32
N LYS A 129 11.12 -13.13 4.44
CA LYS A 129 11.80 -12.50 5.58
C LYS A 129 10.88 -12.20 6.76
N PHE A 130 9.67 -11.75 6.49
CA PHE A 130 8.75 -11.21 7.49
C PHE A 130 7.46 -12.00 7.63
N GLY A 131 7.16 -12.91 6.69
CA GLY A 131 5.86 -13.58 6.62
C GLY A 131 4.78 -12.68 6.04
N GLU A 132 3.52 -13.07 6.24
CA GLU A 132 2.36 -12.29 5.80
C GLU A 132 2.15 -11.05 6.66
N GLY A 133 1.80 -9.92 6.05
CA GLY A 133 1.57 -8.69 6.79
C GLY A 133 1.57 -7.43 5.94
N ILE A 134 1.48 -6.28 6.60
CA ILE A 134 1.51 -4.97 5.96
C ILE A 134 2.89 -4.75 5.35
N GLN A 135 2.94 -4.69 4.02
CA GLN A 135 4.17 -4.56 3.25
C GLN A 135 4.44 -3.10 2.90
N GLN A 136 3.42 -2.33 2.53
CA GLN A 136 3.53 -0.93 2.13
C GLN A 136 2.31 -0.12 2.52
N ILE A 137 2.48 1.20 2.54
CA ILE A 137 1.40 2.17 2.67
C ILE A 137 1.46 3.06 1.44
N GLU A 138 0.38 3.10 0.68
CA GLU A 138 0.27 3.90 -0.52
C GLU A 138 -0.39 5.23 -0.20
N LEU A 139 0.17 6.29 -0.75
CA LEU A 139 -0.37 7.65 -0.64
C LEU A 139 -0.54 8.23 -2.03
N LEU A 140 -1.77 8.62 -2.36
CA LEU A 140 -2.08 9.18 -3.66
C LEU A 140 -1.60 10.63 -3.78
N VAL A 141 -0.84 10.92 -4.84
CA VAL A 141 -0.33 12.25 -5.15
C VAL A 141 -0.70 12.70 -6.57
N ARG A 142 -0.67 14.02 -6.82
CA ARG A 142 -0.99 14.61 -8.13
C ARG A 142 0.23 14.75 -9.04
N GLU A 143 1.39 15.00 -8.46
CA GLU A 143 2.65 15.29 -9.18
C GLU A 143 3.79 14.49 -8.52
N LEU A 144 3.93 13.23 -8.90
CA LEU A 144 4.83 12.28 -8.26
C LEU A 144 6.30 12.70 -8.31
N ASP A 145 6.75 13.25 -9.44
CA ASP A 145 8.15 13.67 -9.58
C ASP A 145 8.45 14.84 -8.64
N CYS A 146 7.54 15.83 -8.54
CA CYS A 146 7.67 16.96 -7.62
C CYS A 146 7.67 16.49 -6.15
N ALA A 147 6.74 15.61 -5.76
CA ALA A 147 6.69 15.04 -4.43
C ALA A 147 7.97 14.27 -4.10
N THR A 148 8.50 13.49 -5.04
CA THR A 148 9.76 12.75 -4.90
C THR A 148 10.94 13.69 -4.64
N GLU A 149 11.06 14.78 -5.39
CA GLU A 149 12.13 15.76 -5.19
C GLU A 149 12.03 16.49 -3.85
N ILE A 150 10.82 16.88 -3.42
CA ILE A 150 10.62 17.51 -2.11
C ILE A 150 11.03 16.56 -0.99
N LEU A 151 10.62 15.29 -1.03
CA LEU A 151 11.01 14.29 -0.03
C LEU A 151 12.52 14.10 0.02
N ARG A 152 13.15 14.06 -1.13
CA ARG A 152 14.60 13.89 -1.23
C ARG A 152 15.36 15.09 -0.65
N TYR A 153 15.03 16.31 -1.06
CA TYR A 153 15.84 17.48 -0.74
C TYR A 153 15.49 18.14 0.60
N ARG A 154 14.25 18.04 1.06
CA ARG A 154 13.83 18.69 2.31
C ARG A 154 13.74 17.72 3.49
N PHE A 155 13.51 16.45 3.22
CA PHE A 155 13.32 15.43 4.26
C PHE A 155 14.48 14.42 4.32
N ASP A 156 15.48 14.56 3.45
CA ASP A 156 16.64 13.65 3.36
C ASP A 156 16.21 12.18 3.21
N LEU A 157 15.16 11.97 2.40
CA LEU A 157 14.61 10.65 2.09
C LEU A 157 14.94 10.28 0.64
N GLU A 158 15.95 9.43 0.48
CA GLU A 158 16.26 8.92 -0.86
C GLU A 158 15.16 7.94 -1.33
N PRO A 159 14.64 8.16 -2.56
CA PRO A 159 13.71 7.22 -3.15
C PRO A 159 14.40 5.89 -3.45
N ILE A 160 13.67 4.78 -3.37
CA ILE A 160 14.21 3.45 -3.70
C ILE A 160 14.61 3.38 -5.18
N TYR A 161 13.84 4.02 -6.04
CA TYR A 161 14.17 4.14 -7.45
C TYR A 161 14.61 5.56 -7.79
N ALA A 162 15.74 5.69 -8.48
CA ALA A 162 16.27 6.99 -8.90
C ALA A 162 15.31 7.74 -9.86
N LYS A 163 14.40 7.03 -10.52
CA LYS A 163 13.32 7.54 -11.36
C LYS A 163 12.02 6.84 -10.98
N THR A 164 10.92 7.55 -11.12
CA THR A 164 9.58 7.00 -11.00
C THR A 164 9.38 5.85 -11.99
N ARG A 165 8.59 4.85 -11.62
CA ARG A 165 8.34 3.64 -12.40
C ARG A 165 6.86 3.51 -12.75
N ALA A 166 6.57 2.63 -13.71
CA ALA A 166 5.21 2.15 -13.91
C ALA A 166 4.81 1.28 -12.72
N GLY A 167 3.64 1.55 -12.18
CA GLY A 167 2.93 0.74 -11.21
C GLY A 167 1.80 -0.05 -11.86
N ALA A 168 0.94 -0.64 -11.04
CA ALA A 168 -0.22 -1.36 -11.51
C ALA A 168 -1.23 -0.43 -12.19
N ASP A 169 -2.03 -1.00 -13.11
CA ASP A 169 -3.11 -0.28 -13.81
C ASP A 169 -2.68 1.04 -14.48
N GLY A 170 -1.43 1.12 -14.91
CA GLY A 170 -0.89 2.30 -15.59
C GLY A 170 -0.58 3.49 -14.67
N THR A 171 -0.57 3.30 -13.37
CA THR A 171 -0.10 4.30 -12.40
C THR A 171 1.40 4.56 -12.54
N ARG A 172 1.86 5.64 -11.91
CA ARG A 172 3.29 5.92 -11.71
C ARG A 172 3.59 5.87 -10.23
N VAL A 173 4.72 5.28 -9.86
CA VAL A 173 5.06 5.03 -8.46
C VAL A 173 6.52 5.34 -8.13
N ASN A 174 6.78 5.70 -6.88
CA ASN A 174 8.09 5.64 -6.25
C ASN A 174 7.95 5.27 -4.76
N PHE A 175 8.99 4.72 -4.19
CA PHE A 175 8.96 4.14 -2.85
C PHE A 175 9.99 4.79 -1.93
N PHE A 176 9.64 4.91 -0.65
CA PHE A 176 10.46 5.51 0.37
C PHE A 176 10.45 4.67 1.64
N LEU A 177 11.61 4.52 2.28
CA LEU A 177 11.71 3.90 3.60
C LEU A 177 11.71 4.99 4.69
N ALA A 178 10.53 5.33 5.17
CA ALA A 178 10.35 6.34 6.20
C ALA A 178 10.62 5.78 7.61
N PRO A 179 11.30 6.54 8.48
CA PRO A 179 11.54 6.11 9.86
C PRO A 179 10.27 6.18 10.70
N THR A 180 10.06 5.20 11.56
CA THR A 180 9.01 5.21 12.58
C THR A 180 9.56 5.64 13.94
N PRO A 181 8.71 6.14 14.87
CA PRO A 181 9.14 6.53 16.22
C PRO A 181 9.83 5.39 16.98
N GLN A 182 9.54 4.13 16.65
CA GLN A 182 10.13 2.94 17.26
C GLN A 182 11.48 2.54 16.65
N GLY A 183 12.07 3.38 15.76
CA GLY A 183 13.34 3.11 15.11
C GLY A 183 13.28 2.05 14.00
N LYS A 184 12.08 1.61 13.62
CA LYS A 184 11.85 0.76 12.44
C LYS A 184 11.65 1.63 11.21
N LYS A 185 11.52 1.02 10.05
CA LYS A 185 11.15 1.69 8.80
C LYS A 185 9.84 1.14 8.29
N VAL A 186 9.01 2.02 7.72
CA VAL A 186 7.82 1.67 6.96
C VAL A 186 8.07 1.98 5.49
N LEU A 187 7.63 1.10 4.60
CA LEU A 187 7.66 1.36 3.17
C LEU A 187 6.45 2.21 2.81
N ILE A 188 6.69 3.39 2.26
CA ILE A 188 5.65 4.27 1.74
C ILE A 188 5.82 4.34 0.24
N GLU A 189 4.75 4.04 -0.47
CA GLU A 189 4.60 4.20 -1.90
C GLU A 189 3.86 5.50 -2.19
N LEU A 190 4.45 6.38 -2.99
CA LEU A 190 3.71 7.47 -3.60
C LEU A 190 3.18 7.01 -4.94
N VAL A 191 1.88 7.15 -5.12
CA VAL A 191 1.15 6.72 -6.32
C VAL A 191 0.55 7.94 -7.03
N GLU A 192 0.82 8.08 -8.32
CA GLU A 192 0.12 9.02 -9.18
C GLU A 192 -0.78 8.25 -10.12
N ALA A 193 -2.07 8.54 -10.06
CA ALA A 193 -3.04 7.89 -10.93
C ALA A 193 -2.70 8.13 -12.41
N ALA A 194 -3.00 7.16 -13.27
CA ALA A 194 -2.89 7.34 -14.70
C ALA A 194 -3.69 8.57 -15.13
N ALA A 195 -3.09 9.43 -15.93
CA ALA A 195 -3.80 10.57 -16.51
C ALA A 195 -5.04 10.05 -17.23
N MET A 196 -6.22 10.41 -16.74
CA MET A 196 -7.45 10.10 -17.49
C MET A 196 -7.30 10.75 -18.85
N SER A 197 -7.16 9.94 -19.91
CA SER A 197 -7.25 10.44 -21.28
C SER A 197 -8.61 11.15 -21.36
N ARG A 198 -8.57 12.48 -21.45
CA ARG A 198 -9.75 13.23 -21.81
C ARG A 198 -10.11 12.72 -23.20
N GLY A 199 -11.13 11.88 -23.27
CA GLY A 199 -11.71 11.49 -24.53
C GLY A 199 -12.17 12.76 -25.25
N ASP A 200 -11.61 12.96 -26.42
CA ASP A 200 -12.09 13.95 -27.40
C ASP A 200 -13.50 13.60 -27.83
#